data_2ca06bf2a5bced1dc0a578b0ab48aa20
#
_entry.id   2ca06bf2a5bced1dc0a578b0ab48aa20
#
_cell.length_a   1.000
_cell.length_b   1.000
_cell.length_c   1.000
_cell.angle_alpha   90.00
_cell.angle_beta   90.00
_cell.angle_gamma   90.00
#
_symmetry.space_group_name_H-M   'P 1'
#
loop_
_entity.id
_entity.type
_entity.pdbx_description
1 polymer ?
#
loop_
_entity_poly.entity_id
_entity_poly.type
_entity_poly.pdbx_seq_one_letter_code
_entity_poly.pdbx_strand_id
1 'polypeptide(L)'
;LLGTKFTMERDYMKKDLREAGIEVCVPDPADRELIAKRIFEELENGIIKETTLAEFQEIIEKMREQSGIDAVILGCTELPLLLNEGNCPAACLDSVDIHIAELISRAME
;
A
#
# COMPACT_ATOMS: atom_id res chain seq x y z
N LEU A 1 -2.25 -4.26 0.38
CA LEU A 1 -0.82 -3.89 0.34
C LEU A 1 -0.48 -3.35 -1.04
N LEU A 2 -0.06 -2.11 -1.10
CA LEU A 2 0.44 -1.47 -2.32
C LEU A 2 1.94 -1.22 -2.18
N GLY A 3 2.65 -1.28 -3.29
CA GLY A 3 4.08 -1.03 -3.32
C GLY A 3 4.68 -1.36 -4.68
N THR A 4 5.99 -1.54 -4.71
CA THR A 4 6.67 -2.02 -5.92
C THR A 4 6.20 -3.44 -6.24
N LYS A 5 6.48 -3.89 -7.46
CA LYS A 5 6.13 -5.25 -7.86
C LYS A 5 6.75 -6.28 -6.91
N PHE A 6 7.99 -6.06 -6.49
CA PHE A 6 8.69 -6.89 -5.52
C PHE A 6 7.91 -6.97 -4.19
N THR A 7 7.49 -5.84 -3.65
CA THR A 7 6.76 -5.78 -2.37
C THR A 7 5.42 -6.50 -2.45
N MET A 8 4.67 -6.32 -3.54
CA MET A 8 3.35 -6.92 -3.70
C MET A 8 3.41 -8.42 -3.99
N GLU A 9 4.43 -8.91 -4.69
CA GLU A 9 4.51 -10.30 -5.13
C GLU A 9 5.36 -11.19 -4.21
N ARG A 10 6.27 -10.62 -3.42
CA ARG A 10 7.12 -11.38 -2.49
C ARG A 10 6.46 -11.49 -1.11
N ASP A 11 6.83 -12.53 -0.40
CA ASP A 11 6.17 -12.85 0.88
C ASP A 11 6.75 -12.16 2.11
N TYR A 12 7.91 -11.54 2.02
CA TYR A 12 8.61 -11.08 3.22
C TYR A 12 7.79 -10.09 4.08
N MET A 13 7.15 -9.11 3.46
CA MET A 13 6.30 -8.16 4.18
C MET A 13 4.93 -8.76 4.51
N LYS A 14 4.37 -9.55 3.59
CA LYS A 14 3.10 -10.24 3.81
C LYS A 14 3.19 -11.21 4.96
N LYS A 15 4.31 -11.90 5.11
CA LYS A 15 4.54 -12.84 6.21
C LYS A 15 4.46 -12.13 7.56
N ASP A 16 5.15 -11.00 7.70
CA ASP A 16 5.14 -10.22 8.93
C ASP A 16 3.73 -9.73 9.28
N LEU A 17 2.98 -9.27 8.29
CA LEU A 17 1.60 -8.81 8.48
C LEU A 17 0.68 -9.97 8.88
N ARG A 18 0.83 -11.13 8.27
CA ARG A 18 0.04 -12.32 8.62
C ARG A 18 0.34 -12.80 10.03
N GLU A 19 1.59 -12.76 10.46
CA GLU A 19 1.98 -13.09 11.83
C GLU A 19 1.37 -12.13 12.86
N ALA A 20 1.11 -10.90 12.45
CA ALA A 20 0.41 -9.91 13.28
C ALA A 20 -1.12 -10.05 13.25
N GLY A 21 -1.65 -11.07 12.56
CA GLY A 21 -3.09 -11.32 12.48
C GLY A 21 -3.79 -10.53 11.37
N ILE A 22 -3.05 -9.97 10.43
CA ILE A 22 -3.61 -9.18 9.33
C ILE A 22 -3.76 -10.05 8.07
N GLU A 23 -4.96 -10.07 7.52
CA GLU A 23 -5.20 -10.71 6.23
C GLU A 23 -4.73 -9.77 5.12
N VAL A 24 -3.78 -10.22 4.31
CA VAL A 24 -3.14 -9.39 3.29
C VAL A 24 -3.74 -9.64 1.92
N CYS A 25 -4.25 -8.59 1.29
CA CYS A 25 -4.73 -8.60 -0.08
C CYS A 25 -3.81 -7.71 -0.94
N VAL A 26 -3.58 -8.12 -2.18
CA VAL A 26 -2.86 -7.34 -3.18
C VAL A 26 -3.75 -7.14 -4.40
N PRO A 27 -3.52 -6.09 -5.22
CA PRO A 27 -4.27 -5.91 -6.45
C PRO A 27 -4.09 -7.08 -7.40
N ASP A 28 -4.99 -7.23 -8.39
CA ASP A 28 -4.85 -8.24 -9.43
C ASP A 28 -3.59 -7.97 -10.30
N PRO A 29 -3.15 -8.92 -11.14
CA PRO A 29 -1.90 -8.77 -11.88
C PRO A 29 -1.83 -7.51 -12.76
N ALA A 30 -2.93 -7.12 -13.41
CA ALA A 30 -2.95 -5.92 -14.25
C ALA A 30 -2.79 -4.65 -13.42
N ASP A 31 -3.47 -4.56 -12.29
CA ASP A 31 -3.38 -3.41 -11.39
C ASP A 31 -2.01 -3.34 -10.70
N ARG A 32 -1.41 -4.50 -10.37
CA ARG A 32 -0.04 -4.54 -9.83
C ARG A 32 0.97 -3.99 -10.82
N GLU A 33 0.85 -4.33 -12.10
CA GLU A 33 1.72 -3.81 -13.15
C GLU A 33 1.56 -2.28 -13.29
N LEU A 34 0.34 -1.77 -13.26
CA LEU A 34 0.08 -0.35 -13.34
C LEU A 34 0.68 0.40 -12.15
N ILE A 35 0.47 -0.08 -10.93
CA ILE A 35 1.02 0.53 -9.71
C ILE A 35 2.54 0.56 -9.76
N ALA A 36 3.17 -0.56 -10.11
CA ALA A 36 4.63 -0.67 -10.20
C ALA A 36 5.19 0.30 -11.24
N LYS A 37 4.53 0.40 -12.40
CA LYS A 37 4.93 1.31 -13.46
C LYS A 37 4.85 2.77 -13.02
N ARG A 38 3.77 3.18 -12.37
CA ARG A 38 3.59 4.55 -11.89
C ARG A 38 4.58 4.91 -10.79
N ILE A 39 4.90 3.98 -9.90
CA ILE A 39 5.92 4.21 -8.89
C ILE A 39 7.27 4.44 -9.55
N PHE A 40 7.66 3.58 -10.48
CA PHE A 40 8.96 3.66 -11.15
C PHE A 40 9.09 4.88 -12.07
N GLU A 41 8.07 5.16 -12.90
CA GLU A 41 8.16 6.23 -13.90
C GLU A 41 7.82 7.61 -13.35
N GLU A 42 6.98 7.71 -12.32
CA GLU A 42 6.48 8.97 -11.81
C GLU A 42 6.95 9.27 -10.39
N LEU A 43 6.53 8.48 -9.41
CA LEU A 43 6.77 8.79 -8.00
C LEU A 43 8.26 8.79 -7.62
N GLU A 44 9.04 7.87 -8.14
CA GLU A 44 10.49 7.84 -7.89
C GLU A 44 11.22 9.04 -8.50
N ASN A 45 10.62 9.68 -9.49
CA ASN A 45 11.13 10.89 -10.13
C ASN A 45 10.51 12.18 -9.57
N GLY A 46 9.74 12.06 -8.49
CA GLY A 46 9.07 13.21 -7.88
C GLY A 46 7.88 13.74 -8.66
N ILE A 47 7.36 12.96 -9.61
CA ILE A 47 6.22 13.35 -10.44
C ILE A 47 4.94 12.87 -9.77
N ILE A 48 4.06 13.81 -9.43
CA ILE A 48 2.77 13.53 -8.80
C ILE A 48 1.67 14.07 -9.69
N LYS A 49 0.83 13.15 -10.23
CA LYS A 49 -0.25 13.51 -11.16
C LYS A 49 -1.61 13.17 -10.56
N GLU A 50 -2.59 14.05 -10.77
CA GLU A 50 -3.97 13.80 -10.35
C GLU A 50 -4.58 12.60 -11.06
N THR A 51 -4.22 12.36 -12.33
CA THR A 51 -4.67 11.19 -13.08
C THR A 51 -4.16 9.90 -12.46
N THR A 52 -2.92 9.87 -11.99
CA THR A 52 -2.34 8.71 -11.30
C THR A 52 -3.01 8.49 -9.96
N LEU A 53 -3.29 9.56 -9.22
CA LEU A 53 -4.05 9.46 -7.97
C LEU A 53 -5.43 8.86 -8.20
N ALA A 54 -6.14 9.30 -9.24
CA ALA A 54 -7.45 8.76 -9.59
C ALA A 54 -7.37 7.27 -9.95
N GLU A 55 -6.34 6.85 -10.68
CA GLU A 55 -6.12 5.43 -10.99
C GLU A 55 -5.94 4.59 -9.72
N PHE A 56 -5.14 5.08 -8.77
CA PHE A 56 -4.90 4.37 -7.51
C PHE A 56 -6.15 4.35 -6.63
N GLN A 57 -6.90 5.44 -6.58
CA GLN A 57 -8.17 5.49 -5.85
C GLN A 57 -9.17 4.47 -6.42
N GLU A 58 -9.25 4.34 -7.73
CA GLU A 58 -10.12 3.37 -8.39
C GLU A 58 -9.71 1.93 -8.06
N ILE A 59 -8.42 1.62 -8.06
CA ILE A 59 -7.91 0.30 -7.68
C ILE A 59 -8.28 -0.01 -6.24
N ILE A 60 -8.12 0.93 -5.33
CA ILE A 60 -8.46 0.75 -3.91
C ILE A 60 -9.96 0.53 -3.73
N GLU A 61 -10.81 1.31 -4.40
CA GLU A 61 -12.25 1.11 -4.35
C GLU A 61 -12.67 -0.26 -4.86
N LYS A 62 -12.05 -0.71 -5.94
CA LYS A 62 -12.29 -2.05 -6.50
C LYS A 62 -11.92 -3.13 -5.48
N MET A 63 -10.81 -2.98 -4.77
CA MET A 63 -10.40 -3.91 -3.73
C MET A 63 -11.36 -3.90 -2.54
N ARG A 64 -11.89 -2.74 -2.16
CA ARG A 64 -12.92 -2.65 -1.11
C ARG A 64 -14.16 -3.43 -1.49
N GLU A 65 -14.61 -3.29 -2.73
CA GLU A 65 -15.82 -3.95 -3.23
C GLU A 65 -15.63 -5.46 -3.40
N GLN A 66 -14.48 -5.89 -3.89
CA GLN A 66 -14.22 -7.30 -4.21
C GLN A 66 -13.65 -8.11 -3.05
N SER A 67 -12.79 -7.50 -2.24
CA SER A 67 -12.04 -8.18 -1.17
C SER A 67 -12.41 -7.72 0.22
N GLY A 68 -13.21 -6.66 0.35
CA GLY A 68 -13.66 -6.13 1.65
C GLY A 68 -12.52 -5.60 2.52
N ILE A 69 -11.52 -4.96 1.91
CA ILE A 69 -10.39 -4.44 2.68
C ILE A 69 -10.81 -3.31 3.62
N ASP A 70 -10.17 -3.23 4.78
CA ASP A 70 -10.42 -2.19 5.79
C ASP A 70 -9.41 -1.06 5.68
N ALA A 71 -8.19 -1.34 5.20
CA ALA A 71 -7.11 -0.38 5.15
C ALA A 71 -6.16 -0.66 3.99
N VAL A 72 -5.41 0.36 3.61
CA VAL A 72 -4.36 0.28 2.60
C VAL A 72 -3.02 0.47 3.30
N ILE A 73 -2.10 -0.48 3.09
CA ILE A 73 -0.74 -0.38 3.60
C ILE A 73 0.17 0.10 2.47
N LEU A 74 0.84 1.22 2.69
CA LEU A 74 1.77 1.81 1.74
C LEU A 74 3.15 1.17 1.92
N GLY A 75 3.47 0.21 1.07
CA GLY A 75 4.66 -0.63 1.17
C GLY A 75 5.92 -0.06 0.54
N CYS A 76 5.91 1.17 0.05
CA CYS A 76 7.11 1.83 -0.45
C CYS A 76 7.18 3.28 0.02
N THR A 77 8.39 3.84 0.04
CA THR A 77 8.64 5.18 0.58
C THR A 77 8.06 6.30 -0.29
N GLU A 78 7.77 6.04 -1.54
CA GLU A 78 7.25 7.02 -2.51
C GLU A 78 5.71 7.12 -2.49
N LEU A 79 4.99 6.07 -2.11
CA LEU A 79 3.53 6.09 -2.09
C LEU A 79 2.93 7.18 -1.20
N PRO A 80 3.48 7.51 -0.03
CA PRO A 80 2.96 8.61 0.79
C PRO A 80 3.00 9.98 0.10
N LEU A 81 3.79 10.14 -0.96
CA LEU A 81 3.78 11.37 -1.77
C LEU A 81 2.46 11.53 -2.53
N LEU A 82 1.79 10.43 -2.86
CA LEU A 82 0.57 10.43 -3.66
C LEU A 82 -0.68 10.18 -2.79
N LEU A 83 -0.61 9.20 -1.89
CA LEU A 83 -1.74 8.75 -1.08
C LEU A 83 -1.57 9.13 0.38
N ASN A 84 -2.63 9.67 0.99
CA ASN A 84 -2.69 10.02 2.41
C ASN A 84 -4.11 9.80 2.93
N GLU A 85 -4.33 9.99 4.22
CA GLU A 85 -5.64 9.78 4.84
C GLU A 85 -6.74 10.68 4.25
N GLY A 86 -6.38 11.84 3.72
CA GLY A 86 -7.34 12.79 3.15
C GLY A 86 -7.82 12.43 1.76
N ASN A 87 -7.08 11.58 1.02
CA ASN A 87 -7.42 11.25 -0.37
C ASN A 87 -7.54 9.76 -0.67
N CYS A 88 -7.35 8.90 0.31
CA CYS A 88 -7.45 7.46 0.16
C CYS A 88 -8.86 6.97 0.50
N PRO A 89 -9.49 6.13 -0.37
CA PRO A 89 -10.84 5.60 -0.10
C PRO A 89 -10.96 4.67 1.11
N ALA A 90 -9.83 4.20 1.65
CA ALA A 90 -9.78 3.38 2.85
C ALA A 90 -8.76 3.98 3.82
N ALA A 91 -8.69 3.48 5.04
CA ALA A 91 -7.67 3.91 5.98
C ALA A 91 -6.28 3.68 5.36
N CYS A 92 -5.41 4.67 5.47
CA CYS A 92 -4.11 4.66 4.82
C CYS A 92 -3.01 4.55 5.87
N LEU A 93 -2.23 3.47 5.82
CA LEU A 93 -1.19 3.17 6.79
C LEU A 93 0.17 3.09 6.11
N ASP A 94 1.12 3.90 6.56
CA ASP A 94 2.50 3.83 6.09
C ASP A 94 3.19 2.63 6.76
N SER A 95 3.91 1.82 5.99
CA SER A 95 4.61 0.65 6.51
C SER A 95 5.65 1.02 7.58
N VAL A 96 6.26 2.19 7.49
CA VAL A 96 7.19 2.69 8.50
C VAL A 96 6.48 2.93 9.81
N ASP A 97 5.31 3.55 9.79
CA ASP A 97 4.50 3.80 11.00
C ASP A 97 4.06 2.49 11.66
N ILE A 98 3.67 1.51 10.87
CA ILE A 98 3.30 0.18 11.37
C ILE A 98 4.48 -0.49 12.05
N HIS A 99 5.66 -0.42 11.44
CA HIS A 99 6.87 -1.02 11.98
C HIS A 99 7.27 -0.39 13.32
N ILE A 100 7.19 0.93 13.42
CA ILE A 100 7.45 1.67 14.66
C ILE A 100 6.45 1.28 15.74
N ALA A 101 5.17 1.23 15.41
CA ALA A 101 4.12 0.83 16.36
C ALA A 101 4.34 -0.58 16.89
N GLU A 102 4.76 -1.51 16.05
CA GLU A 102 5.07 -2.88 16.45
C GLU A 102 6.28 -2.93 17.40
N LEU A 103 7.34 -2.18 17.10
CA LEU A 103 8.52 -2.10 17.95
C LEU A 103 8.18 -1.52 19.32
N ILE A 104 7.34 -0.48 19.38
CA ILE A 104 6.89 0.10 20.65
C ILE A 104 6.07 -0.92 21.44
N SER A 105 5.16 -1.63 20.80
CA SER A 105 4.35 -2.67 21.43
C SER A 105 5.24 -3.76 22.04
N ARG A 106 6.25 -4.22 21.33
CA ARG A 106 7.19 -5.24 21.82
C ARG A 106 8.02 -4.73 22.99
N ALA A 107 8.42 -3.46 22.95
CA ALA A 107 9.21 -2.86 24.03
C ALA A 107 8.41 -2.72 25.32
N MET A 108 7.10 -2.68 25.25
CA MET A 108 6.21 -2.57 26.41
C MET A 108 5.78 -3.93 26.99
N GLU A 109 6.09 -4.99 26.30
CA GLU A 109 5.88 -6.35 26.79
C GLU A 109 7.02 -6.77 27.70
#